data_b001e66d1707308212d1493b61b31125
#
_entry.id   b001e66d1707308212d1493b61b31125
#
_cell.length_a   1.000
_cell.length_b   1.000
_cell.length_c   1.000
_cell.angle_alpha   90.00
_cell.angle_beta   90.00
_cell.angle_gamma   90.00
#
_symmetry.space_group_name_H-M   'P 1'
#
loop_
_entity.id
_entity.type
_entity.pdbx_description
1 polymer ?
#
loop_
_entity_poly.entity_id
_entity_poly.type
_entity_poly.pdbx_seq_one_letter_code
_entity_poly.pdbx_strand_id
1 'polypeptide(L)'
;VIGRYWARRGYTAIIQGTRGRYGSGGKFYPLLYERQDGIETLEWIRKQPWFDGNVFMWGASSFGHSQWCVSDRPDLGLKALFVQIASTSFRRMFHDGGAFSLESGLFWAIRSRGSQDREVKMTNLDQAVQDFPLVEADDRAIGDTPFFNDWVLNQNDNKYWQKIDGVNRTHTLQVPILLMAGWFDPFLPTQIEDFNQVIHNANDNVATETRLIIGPWGHANEV
;
A
#
# COMPACT_ATOMS: atom_id res chain seq x y z
N VAL A 1 9.66 16.32 -5.11
CA VAL A 1 8.61 17.28 -5.46
C VAL A 1 7.55 17.36 -4.37
N ILE A 2 6.97 16.27 -3.92
CA ILE A 2 5.87 16.19 -2.93
C ILE A 2 6.25 16.77 -1.57
N GLY A 3 7.40 16.39 -1.01
CA GLY A 3 7.85 16.92 0.28
C GLY A 3 7.97 18.45 0.29
N ARG A 4 8.48 19.03 -0.81
CA ARG A 4 8.55 20.51 -0.97
C ARG A 4 7.16 21.16 -1.04
N TYR A 5 6.18 20.46 -1.60
CA TYR A 5 4.80 20.97 -1.66
C TYR A 5 4.22 21.15 -0.25
N TRP A 6 4.38 20.17 0.62
CA TRP A 6 3.90 20.24 2.00
C TRP A 6 4.74 21.17 2.87
N ALA A 7 6.07 21.13 2.74
CA ALA A 7 6.95 22.02 3.47
C ALA A 7 6.65 23.52 3.22
N ARG A 8 6.34 23.89 1.98
CA ARG A 8 5.92 25.26 1.64
C ARG A 8 4.59 25.69 2.27
N ARG A 9 3.82 24.74 2.81
CA ARG A 9 2.55 24.98 3.50
C ARG A 9 2.66 24.92 5.03
N GLY A 10 3.89 24.91 5.53
CA GLY A 10 4.17 24.95 6.97
C GLY A 10 4.25 23.58 7.64
N TYR A 11 4.23 22.48 6.88
CA TYR A 11 4.38 21.14 7.44
C TYR A 11 5.84 20.70 7.49
N THR A 12 6.22 19.98 8.51
CA THR A 12 7.43 19.16 8.49
C THR A 12 7.17 17.91 7.66
N ALA A 13 7.68 17.89 6.43
CA ALA A 13 7.43 16.80 5.49
C ALA A 13 8.51 15.73 5.59
N ILE A 14 8.10 14.49 5.85
CA ILE A 14 8.97 13.31 5.94
C ILE A 14 8.67 12.40 4.76
N ILE A 15 9.73 11.99 4.06
CA ILE A 15 9.68 10.98 3.02
C ILE A 15 10.70 9.91 3.39
N GLN A 16 10.21 8.69 3.60
CA GLN A 16 11.04 7.56 4.00
C GLN A 16 11.21 6.59 2.82
N GLY A 17 12.44 6.16 2.58
CA GLY A 17 12.72 5.03 1.71
C GLY A 17 12.30 3.73 2.39
N THR A 18 11.60 2.86 1.67
CA THR A 18 11.24 1.53 2.14
C THR A 18 12.49 0.72 2.49
N ARG A 19 12.39 -0.17 3.46
CA ARG A 19 13.46 -1.09 3.89
C ARG A 19 14.14 -1.73 2.67
N GLY A 20 15.48 -1.67 2.63
CA GLY A 20 16.30 -2.17 1.53
C GLY A 20 16.27 -1.33 0.24
N ARG A 21 15.71 -0.11 0.29
CA ARG A 21 15.58 0.78 -0.88
C ARG A 21 15.98 2.21 -0.58
N TYR A 22 16.38 2.95 -1.64
CA TYR A 22 16.64 4.39 -1.59
C TYR A 22 17.59 4.80 -0.45
N GLY A 23 18.60 3.97 -0.16
CA GLY A 23 19.57 4.19 0.92
C GLY A 23 19.14 3.66 2.28
N SER A 24 17.94 3.13 2.44
CA SER A 24 17.54 2.44 3.66
C SER A 24 18.17 1.05 3.75
N GLY A 25 18.62 0.67 4.94
CA GLY A 25 19.23 -0.64 5.20
C GLY A 25 18.24 -1.81 5.17
N GLY A 26 18.78 -3.03 5.29
CA GLY A 26 18.00 -4.26 5.30
C GLY A 26 17.75 -4.86 3.93
N LYS A 27 16.86 -5.86 3.87
CA LYS A 27 16.46 -6.52 2.63
C LYS A 27 15.09 -6.03 2.22
N PHE A 28 14.93 -5.70 0.96
CA PHE A 28 13.64 -5.35 0.39
C PHE A 28 12.76 -6.59 0.26
N TYR A 29 11.57 -6.49 0.81
CA TYR A 29 10.46 -7.41 0.61
C TYR A 29 9.17 -6.59 0.74
N PRO A 30 8.47 -6.31 -0.37
CA PRO A 30 7.37 -5.36 -0.36
C PRO A 30 6.21 -5.85 0.50
N LEU A 31 5.54 -4.93 1.17
CA LEU A 31 4.36 -5.12 2.01
C LEU A 31 4.59 -5.83 3.36
N LEU A 32 5.69 -6.56 3.52
CA LEU A 32 5.87 -7.44 4.68
C LEU A 32 6.23 -6.69 5.97
N TYR A 33 6.97 -5.61 5.85
CA TYR A 33 7.55 -4.88 6.99
C TYR A 33 6.92 -3.51 7.24
N GLU A 34 5.96 -3.08 6.43
CA GLU A 34 5.38 -1.73 6.46
C GLU A 34 4.79 -1.39 7.82
N ARG A 35 4.17 -2.37 8.51
CA ARG A 35 3.64 -2.13 9.85
C ARG A 35 4.74 -1.88 10.88
N GLN A 36 5.74 -2.76 10.93
CA GLN A 36 6.84 -2.61 11.88
C GLN A 36 7.60 -1.31 11.63
N ASP A 37 8.01 -1.08 10.40
CA ASP A 37 8.78 0.10 10.01
C ASP A 37 7.98 1.39 10.20
N GLY A 38 6.68 1.35 9.92
CA GLY A 38 5.79 2.48 10.13
C GLY A 38 5.63 2.84 11.61
N ILE A 39 5.46 1.85 12.49
CA ILE A 39 5.38 2.08 13.94
C ILE A 39 6.70 2.67 14.46
N GLU A 40 7.83 2.06 14.12
CA GLU A 40 9.17 2.55 14.54
C GLU A 40 9.42 3.98 14.04
N THR A 41 8.96 4.30 12.83
CA THR A 41 9.05 5.65 12.27
C THR A 41 8.20 6.65 13.04
N LEU A 42 6.97 6.32 13.38
CA LEU A 42 6.09 7.18 14.18
C LEU A 42 6.65 7.37 15.60
N GLU A 43 7.21 6.32 16.21
CA GLU A 43 7.90 6.42 17.50
C GLU A 43 9.15 7.31 17.42
N TRP A 44 9.89 7.26 16.33
CA TRP A 44 11.01 8.16 16.11
C TRP A 44 10.55 9.60 15.93
N ILE A 45 9.49 9.85 15.15
CA ILE A 45 8.92 11.18 14.94
C ILE A 45 8.53 11.82 16.27
N ARG A 46 7.88 11.08 17.17
CA ARG A 46 7.46 11.56 18.49
C ARG A 46 8.61 12.05 19.38
N LYS A 47 9.82 11.58 19.14
CA LYS A 47 11.02 11.96 19.91
C LYS A 47 11.72 13.18 19.32
N GLN A 48 11.25 13.72 18.21
CA GLN A 48 11.91 14.84 17.56
C GLN A 48 11.52 16.19 18.21
N PRO A 49 12.45 17.14 18.33
CA PRO A 49 12.18 18.43 18.98
C PRO A 49 11.18 19.30 18.20
N TRP A 50 10.92 19.00 16.95
CA TRP A 50 9.94 19.70 16.09
C TRP A 50 8.57 19.03 16.08
N PHE A 51 8.37 17.92 16.79
CA PHE A 51 7.07 17.23 16.84
C PHE A 51 6.07 18.02 17.69
N ASP A 52 4.94 18.37 17.10
CA ASP A 52 3.87 19.15 17.71
C ASP A 52 2.68 18.32 18.23
N GLY A 53 2.79 16.99 18.17
CA GLY A 53 1.71 16.07 18.58
C GLY A 53 0.82 15.61 17.43
N ASN A 54 1.04 16.05 16.19
CA ASN A 54 0.18 15.77 15.05
C ASN A 54 0.94 15.13 13.91
N VAL A 55 0.46 13.98 13.45
CA VAL A 55 0.94 13.30 12.23
C VAL A 55 -0.22 13.10 11.29
N PHE A 56 -0.02 13.48 10.05
CA PHE A 56 -0.92 13.20 8.93
C PHE A 56 -0.18 12.36 7.91
N MET A 57 -0.84 11.36 7.36
CA MET A 57 -0.24 10.55 6.30
C MET A 57 -0.98 10.74 4.99
N TRP A 58 -0.23 10.68 3.89
CA TRP A 58 -0.76 10.85 2.55
C TRP A 58 0.02 9.98 1.57
N GLY A 59 -0.69 9.33 0.65
CA GLY A 59 -0.07 8.57 -0.42
C GLY A 59 -1.01 7.65 -1.16
N ALA A 60 -0.55 7.24 -2.35
CA ALA A 60 -1.29 6.39 -3.27
C ALA A 60 -0.68 4.98 -3.31
N SER A 61 -1.49 3.98 -3.67
CA SER A 61 -1.05 2.61 -3.91
C SER A 61 -0.35 2.03 -2.66
N SER A 62 0.86 1.50 -2.79
CA SER A 62 1.64 0.99 -1.65
C SER A 62 1.87 2.02 -0.53
N PHE A 63 1.95 3.31 -0.85
CA PHE A 63 2.00 4.38 0.17
C PHE A 63 0.65 4.61 0.86
N GLY A 64 -0.46 4.26 0.20
CA GLY A 64 -1.78 4.21 0.81
C GLY A 64 -1.90 3.03 1.76
N HIS A 65 -1.39 1.87 1.36
CA HIS A 65 -1.37 0.68 2.21
C HIS A 65 -0.52 0.87 3.47
N SER A 66 0.65 1.52 3.38
CA SER A 66 1.46 1.79 4.58
C SER A 66 0.74 2.64 5.62
N GLN A 67 -0.23 3.47 5.22
CA GLN A 67 -1.09 4.20 6.17
C GLN A 67 -2.03 3.24 6.91
N TRP A 68 -2.66 2.31 6.19
CA TRP A 68 -3.48 1.26 6.80
C TRP A 68 -2.69 0.42 7.82
N CYS A 69 -1.40 0.19 7.54
CA CYS A 69 -0.54 -0.58 8.42
C CYS A 69 -0.39 0.01 9.83
N VAL A 70 -0.61 1.30 10.01
CA VAL A 70 -0.45 2.01 11.29
C VAL A 70 -1.71 2.75 11.75
N SER A 71 -2.84 2.56 11.05
CA SER A 71 -4.08 3.30 11.26
C SER A 71 -4.71 3.11 12.67
N ASP A 72 -4.34 2.06 13.36
CA ASP A 72 -4.75 1.72 14.73
C ASP A 72 -3.83 2.31 15.82
N ARG A 73 -2.94 3.25 15.46
CA ARG A 73 -1.94 3.82 16.37
C ARG A 73 -2.07 5.35 16.56
N PRO A 74 -3.25 5.85 17.00
CA PRO A 74 -3.42 7.28 17.33
C PRO A 74 -2.54 7.72 18.50
N ASP A 75 -2.15 6.78 19.37
CA ASP A 75 -1.21 6.99 20.46
C ASP A 75 0.16 7.50 20.00
N LEU A 76 0.51 7.28 18.74
CA LEU A 76 1.74 7.77 18.10
C LEU A 76 1.60 9.14 17.45
N GLY A 77 0.52 9.85 17.71
CA GLY A 77 0.26 11.20 17.19
C GLY A 77 -0.50 11.24 15.88
N LEU A 78 -0.92 10.08 15.34
CA LEU A 78 -1.69 10.02 14.11
C LEU A 78 -3.05 10.71 14.28
N LYS A 79 -3.43 11.58 13.33
CA LYS A 79 -4.65 12.41 13.38
C LYS A 79 -5.59 12.19 12.22
N ALA A 80 -5.08 12.00 11.02
CA ALA A 80 -5.87 11.68 9.83
C ALA A 80 -5.03 11.01 8.76
N LEU A 81 -5.69 10.28 7.88
CA LEU A 81 -5.11 9.57 6.76
C LEU A 81 -5.72 10.07 5.45
N PHE A 82 -4.90 10.15 4.41
CA PHE A 82 -5.38 10.33 3.04
C PHE A 82 -4.85 9.20 2.17
N VAL A 83 -5.68 8.20 1.97
CA VAL A 83 -5.36 6.98 1.21
C VAL A 83 -5.95 7.07 -0.18
N GLN A 84 -5.09 7.05 -1.18
CA GLN A 84 -5.47 7.10 -2.59
C GLN A 84 -5.23 5.74 -3.24
N ILE A 85 -6.17 5.26 -4.03
CA ILE A 85 -6.06 4.05 -4.86
C ILE A 85 -5.34 2.90 -4.13
N ALA A 86 -5.79 2.59 -2.92
CA ALA A 86 -5.24 1.54 -2.08
C ALA A 86 -6.28 1.04 -1.07
N SER A 87 -6.19 -0.21 -0.70
CA SER A 87 -7.05 -0.83 0.30
C SER A 87 -6.25 -1.52 1.41
N THR A 88 -6.98 -2.03 2.40
CA THR A 88 -6.40 -2.83 3.48
C THR A 88 -5.88 -4.18 3.01
N SER A 89 -6.35 -4.71 1.89
CA SER A 89 -6.03 -6.07 1.44
C SER A 89 -5.40 -6.10 0.05
N PHE A 90 -4.11 -6.44 0.01
CA PHE A 90 -3.43 -6.81 -1.23
C PHE A 90 -3.81 -8.20 -1.71
N ARG A 91 -4.11 -9.12 -0.78
CA ARG A 91 -4.56 -10.45 -1.16
C ARG A 91 -5.79 -10.39 -2.08
N ARG A 92 -6.77 -9.56 -1.76
CA ARG A 92 -7.98 -9.44 -2.56
C ARG A 92 -7.73 -8.80 -3.93
N MET A 93 -6.78 -7.90 -4.01
CA MET A 93 -6.36 -7.33 -5.30
C MET A 93 -5.62 -8.35 -6.17
N PHE A 94 -4.75 -9.18 -5.56
CA PHE A 94 -4.02 -10.21 -6.30
C PHE A 94 -4.85 -11.46 -6.61
N HIS A 95 -5.83 -11.80 -5.79
CA HIS A 95 -6.62 -13.03 -5.89
C HIS A 95 -8.12 -12.74 -5.90
N ASP A 96 -8.56 -11.84 -6.77
CA ASP A 96 -9.98 -11.56 -6.95
C ASP A 96 -10.71 -12.79 -7.51
N GLY A 97 -11.83 -13.16 -6.86
CA GLY A 97 -12.56 -14.37 -7.24
C GLY A 97 -11.76 -15.68 -7.13
N GLY A 98 -10.58 -15.68 -6.48
CA GLY A 98 -9.70 -16.84 -6.33
C GLY A 98 -8.72 -17.04 -7.49
N ALA A 99 -8.79 -16.25 -8.55
CA ALA A 99 -7.81 -16.25 -9.64
C ALA A 99 -6.69 -15.23 -9.36
N PHE A 100 -5.44 -15.61 -9.63
CA PHE A 100 -4.33 -14.68 -9.49
C PHE A 100 -4.31 -13.64 -10.61
N SER A 101 -4.30 -12.36 -10.27
CA SER A 101 -4.18 -11.25 -11.19
C SER A 101 -2.75 -11.15 -11.73
N LEU A 102 -2.42 -12.07 -12.66
CA LEU A 102 -1.05 -12.29 -13.13
C LEU A 102 -0.40 -11.02 -13.69
N GLU A 103 -1.10 -10.30 -14.56
CA GLU A 103 -0.56 -9.08 -15.16
C GLU A 103 -0.24 -8.04 -14.06
N SER A 104 -1.17 -7.76 -13.17
CA SER A 104 -0.96 -6.78 -12.10
C SER A 104 0.15 -7.20 -11.14
N GLY A 105 0.18 -8.46 -10.73
CA GLY A 105 1.19 -9.00 -9.83
C GLY A 105 2.58 -8.99 -10.44
N LEU A 106 2.71 -9.47 -11.67
CA LEU A 106 3.99 -9.50 -12.37
C LEU A 106 4.50 -8.09 -12.72
N PHE A 107 3.62 -7.22 -13.21
CA PHE A 107 3.96 -5.82 -13.47
C PHE A 107 4.51 -5.13 -12.22
N TRP A 108 3.84 -5.32 -11.08
CA TRP A 108 4.32 -4.71 -9.85
C TRP A 108 5.61 -5.34 -9.33
N ALA A 109 5.80 -6.65 -9.49
CA ALA A 109 7.04 -7.34 -9.17
C ALA A 109 8.21 -6.79 -10.01
N ILE A 110 8.00 -6.64 -11.32
CA ILE A 110 8.98 -6.06 -12.26
C ILE A 110 9.36 -4.64 -11.83
N ARG A 111 8.38 -3.77 -11.60
CA ARG A 111 8.62 -2.38 -11.14
C ARG A 111 9.31 -2.34 -9.79
N SER A 112 8.89 -3.21 -8.88
CA SER A 112 9.45 -3.27 -7.54
C SER A 112 10.91 -3.71 -7.55
N ARG A 113 11.30 -4.64 -8.41
CA ARG A 113 12.69 -5.10 -8.56
C ARG A 113 13.52 -4.13 -9.39
N GLY A 114 12.99 -3.64 -10.51
CA GLY A 114 13.71 -2.85 -11.50
C GLY A 114 14.17 -1.47 -11.04
N SER A 115 13.64 -0.94 -9.94
CA SER A 115 14.07 0.38 -9.43
C SER A 115 15.48 0.38 -8.80
N GLN A 116 16.14 -0.77 -8.70
CA GLN A 116 17.54 -0.87 -8.24
C GLN A 116 18.53 -1.17 -9.37
N ASP A 117 18.11 -1.89 -10.40
CA ASP A 117 19.00 -2.35 -11.48
C ASP A 117 18.32 -2.23 -12.84
N ARG A 118 18.59 -1.15 -13.55
CA ARG A 118 18.30 -0.94 -14.98
C ARG A 118 16.82 -0.89 -15.37
N GLU A 119 16.52 -0.15 -16.43
CA GLU A 119 15.25 -0.17 -17.15
C GLU A 119 14.84 -1.62 -17.48
N VAL A 120 13.96 -2.19 -16.68
CA VAL A 120 13.29 -3.44 -17.05
C VAL A 120 12.39 -3.10 -18.23
N LYS A 121 12.74 -3.62 -19.39
CA LYS A 121 11.93 -3.39 -20.59
C LYS A 121 10.61 -4.10 -20.41
N MET A 122 9.52 -3.36 -20.46
CA MET A 122 8.13 -3.87 -20.44
C MET A 122 7.84 -4.90 -21.55
N THR A 123 8.72 -4.99 -22.55
CA THR A 123 8.63 -5.94 -23.66
C THR A 123 8.66 -7.41 -23.25
N ASN A 124 9.08 -7.71 -22.03
CA ASN A 124 9.12 -9.09 -21.55
C ASN A 124 7.81 -9.54 -20.85
N LEU A 125 6.92 -8.61 -20.51
CA LEU A 125 5.68 -8.95 -19.79
C LEU A 125 4.76 -9.84 -20.62
N ASP A 126 4.47 -9.45 -21.86
CA ASP A 126 3.57 -10.18 -22.74
C ASP A 126 4.02 -11.64 -22.98
N GLN A 127 5.33 -11.84 -23.11
CA GLN A 127 5.88 -13.18 -23.29
C GLN A 127 5.84 -13.98 -21.98
N ALA A 128 6.14 -13.34 -20.86
CA ALA A 128 6.22 -14.01 -19.56
C ALA A 128 4.85 -14.54 -19.08
N VAL A 129 3.74 -13.90 -19.49
CA VAL A 129 2.39 -14.30 -19.08
C VAL A 129 1.78 -15.42 -19.95
N GLN A 130 2.42 -15.82 -21.05
CA GLN A 130 1.87 -16.80 -21.99
C GLN A 130 2.13 -18.26 -21.59
N ASP A 131 3.14 -18.50 -20.77
CA ASP A 131 3.58 -19.84 -20.43
C ASP A 131 3.27 -20.26 -18.98
N PHE A 132 3.19 -21.56 -18.75
CA PHE A 132 3.02 -22.17 -17.43
C PHE A 132 4.35 -22.81 -16.94
N PRO A 133 4.50 -23.01 -15.62
CA PRO A 133 3.60 -22.59 -14.56
C PRO A 133 3.69 -21.08 -14.25
N LEU A 134 2.60 -20.50 -13.70
CA LEU A 134 2.52 -19.06 -13.41
C LEU A 134 3.59 -18.59 -12.42
N VAL A 135 4.00 -19.45 -11.49
CA VAL A 135 5.02 -19.14 -10.49
C VAL A 135 6.41 -18.85 -11.09
N GLU A 136 6.65 -19.26 -12.33
CA GLU A 136 7.90 -18.99 -13.06
C GLU A 136 7.79 -17.77 -13.99
N ALA A 137 6.70 -17.02 -13.94
CA ALA A 137 6.52 -15.87 -14.83
C ALA A 137 7.53 -14.75 -14.55
N ASP A 138 7.95 -14.58 -13.31
CA ASP A 138 9.01 -13.65 -12.94
C ASP A 138 10.40 -14.08 -13.47
N ASP A 139 10.71 -15.37 -13.43
CA ASP A 139 11.95 -15.91 -14.00
C ASP A 139 12.06 -15.59 -15.48
N ARG A 140 10.97 -15.75 -16.21
CA ARG A 140 10.90 -15.42 -17.65
C ARG A 140 11.01 -13.93 -17.92
N ALA A 141 10.49 -13.10 -17.02
CA ALA A 141 10.47 -11.64 -17.16
C ALA A 141 11.77 -10.97 -16.69
N ILE A 142 12.22 -11.29 -15.47
CA ILE A 142 13.27 -10.54 -14.75
C ILE A 142 14.18 -11.40 -13.87
N GLY A 143 13.94 -12.72 -13.81
CA GLY A 143 14.59 -13.67 -12.89
C GLY A 143 13.92 -13.76 -11.52
N ASP A 144 14.32 -14.80 -10.77
CA ASP A 144 13.72 -15.19 -9.49
C ASP A 144 13.41 -14.01 -8.55
N THR A 145 12.15 -13.91 -8.19
CA THR A 145 11.60 -12.83 -7.37
C THR A 145 10.78 -13.45 -6.22
N PRO A 146 11.39 -13.77 -5.08
CA PRO A 146 10.76 -14.56 -4.02
C PRO A 146 9.39 -14.06 -3.56
N PHE A 147 9.19 -12.73 -3.50
CA PHE A 147 7.91 -12.18 -3.10
C PHE A 147 6.81 -12.37 -4.16
N PHE A 148 7.15 -12.43 -5.45
CA PHE A 148 6.19 -12.77 -6.51
C PHE A 148 5.73 -14.23 -6.38
N ASN A 149 6.68 -15.13 -6.18
CA ASN A 149 6.40 -16.55 -5.97
C ASN A 149 5.50 -16.75 -4.73
N ASP A 150 5.80 -16.05 -3.64
CA ASP A 150 4.97 -16.08 -2.44
C ASP A 150 3.55 -15.56 -2.72
N TRP A 151 3.37 -14.51 -3.52
CA TRP A 151 2.04 -14.02 -3.88
C TRP A 151 1.25 -15.04 -4.69
N VAL A 152 1.86 -15.69 -5.68
CA VAL A 152 1.20 -16.72 -6.51
C VAL A 152 0.81 -17.94 -5.67
N LEU A 153 1.70 -18.41 -4.78
CA LEU A 153 1.52 -19.65 -4.03
C LEU A 153 0.55 -19.52 -2.84
N ASN A 154 0.40 -18.33 -2.28
CA ASN A 154 -0.43 -18.10 -1.10
C ASN A 154 -1.87 -17.66 -1.45
N GLN A 155 -2.55 -18.34 -2.38
CA GLN A 155 -3.91 -18.01 -2.79
C GLN A 155 -4.90 -17.90 -1.62
N ASN A 156 -4.83 -18.87 -0.71
CA ASN A 156 -5.77 -19.02 0.40
C ASN A 156 -5.11 -18.91 1.77
N ASP A 157 -3.81 -18.72 1.83
CA ASP A 157 -3.12 -18.69 3.11
C ASP A 157 -3.31 -17.36 3.81
N ASN A 158 -4.07 -17.44 4.86
CA ASN A 158 -4.31 -16.32 5.73
C ASN A 158 -3.08 -15.96 6.60
N LYS A 159 -2.18 -16.90 6.89
CA LYS A 159 -1.00 -16.63 7.74
C LYS A 159 0.01 -15.74 7.04
N TYR A 160 0.19 -15.91 5.73
CA TYR A 160 1.04 -15.04 4.94
C TYR A 160 0.44 -13.63 4.86
N TRP A 161 -0.81 -13.56 4.39
CA TRP A 161 -1.49 -12.28 4.17
C TRP A 161 -1.87 -11.55 5.45
N GLN A 162 -2.08 -12.25 6.57
CA GLN A 162 -2.32 -11.63 7.88
C GLN A 162 -1.18 -10.71 8.34
N LYS A 163 0.04 -10.95 7.87
CA LYS A 163 1.18 -10.07 8.15
C LYS A 163 1.14 -8.79 7.32
N ILE A 164 0.53 -8.86 6.15
CA ILE A 164 0.47 -7.80 5.13
C ILE A 164 -0.83 -7.04 5.25
N ASP A 165 -1.95 -7.75 5.14
CA ASP A 165 -3.28 -7.16 5.05
C ASP A 165 -3.73 -6.49 6.35
N GLY A 166 -4.34 -5.33 6.19
CA GLY A 166 -4.86 -4.51 7.27
C GLY A 166 -6.37 -4.64 7.52
N VAL A 167 -7.02 -5.72 7.04
CA VAL A 167 -8.49 -5.87 7.07
C VAL A 167 -9.07 -5.66 8.47
N ASN A 168 -8.45 -6.22 9.49
CA ASN A 168 -8.91 -6.05 10.87
C ASN A 168 -8.72 -4.61 11.39
N ARG A 169 -7.93 -3.78 10.72
CA ARG A 169 -7.68 -2.39 11.16
C ARG A 169 -8.80 -1.44 10.79
N THR A 170 -9.69 -1.79 9.88
CA THR A 170 -10.92 -1.03 9.63
C THR A 170 -11.81 -0.98 10.87
N HIS A 171 -11.83 -2.06 11.67
CA HIS A 171 -12.58 -2.16 12.92
C HIS A 171 -11.92 -1.43 14.09
N THR A 172 -10.62 -1.21 14.02
CA THR A 172 -9.83 -0.55 15.07
C THR A 172 -9.37 0.85 14.67
N LEU A 173 -9.85 1.37 13.55
CA LEU A 173 -9.53 2.71 13.08
C LEU A 173 -10.03 3.75 14.09
N GLN A 174 -9.14 4.64 14.54
CA GLN A 174 -9.43 5.66 15.53
C GLN A 174 -9.21 7.09 15.02
N VAL A 175 -8.90 7.22 13.76
CA VAL A 175 -8.67 8.52 13.10
C VAL A 175 -9.45 8.60 11.79
N PRO A 176 -9.96 9.77 11.40
CA PRO A 176 -10.69 9.90 10.15
C PRO A 176 -9.81 9.62 8.94
N ILE A 177 -10.41 9.12 7.88
CA ILE A 177 -9.73 8.78 6.65
C ILE A 177 -10.46 9.37 5.44
N LEU A 178 -9.72 10.03 4.58
CA LEU A 178 -10.16 10.35 3.24
C LEU A 178 -9.66 9.25 2.29
N LEU A 179 -10.61 8.54 1.69
CA LEU A 179 -10.35 7.54 0.65
C LEU A 179 -10.59 8.18 -0.72
N MET A 180 -9.65 8.00 -1.63
CA MET A 180 -9.82 8.40 -3.02
C MET A 180 -9.60 7.18 -3.92
N ALA A 181 -10.64 6.80 -4.66
CA ALA A 181 -10.67 5.64 -5.55
C ALA A 181 -10.90 6.05 -7.00
N GLY A 182 -10.49 5.20 -7.93
CA GLY A 182 -10.77 5.36 -9.35
C GLY A 182 -11.76 4.31 -9.86
N TRP A 183 -12.67 4.68 -10.77
CA TRP A 183 -13.61 3.73 -11.39
C TRP A 183 -12.89 2.60 -12.14
N PHE A 184 -11.66 2.85 -12.61
CA PHE A 184 -10.84 1.90 -13.36
C PHE A 184 -9.62 1.41 -12.57
N ASP A 185 -9.68 1.49 -11.23
CA ASP A 185 -8.61 1.06 -10.34
C ASP A 185 -8.87 -0.35 -9.81
N PRO A 186 -7.88 -1.26 -9.80
CA PRO A 186 -8.06 -2.62 -9.28
C PRO A 186 -8.37 -2.68 -7.78
N PHE A 187 -8.08 -1.64 -7.01
CA PHE A 187 -8.42 -1.56 -5.60
C PHE A 187 -9.85 -1.07 -5.32
N LEU A 188 -10.60 -0.59 -6.33
CA LEU A 188 -11.92 0.00 -6.11
C LEU A 188 -12.87 -0.90 -5.31
N PRO A 189 -13.06 -2.19 -5.65
CA PRO A 189 -14.00 -3.04 -4.92
C PRO A 189 -13.66 -3.15 -3.45
N THR A 190 -12.38 -3.40 -3.15
CA THR A 190 -11.89 -3.53 -1.77
C THR A 190 -11.89 -2.20 -1.03
N GLN A 191 -11.65 -1.09 -1.71
CA GLN A 191 -11.67 0.23 -1.11
C GLN A 191 -13.10 0.69 -0.73
N ILE A 192 -14.12 0.30 -1.51
CA ILE A 192 -15.53 0.48 -1.15
C ILE A 192 -15.88 -0.33 0.09
N GLU A 193 -15.39 -1.56 0.18
CA GLU A 193 -15.61 -2.40 1.37
C GLU A 193 -14.92 -1.84 2.61
N ASP A 194 -13.68 -1.38 2.49
CA ASP A 194 -12.96 -0.71 3.56
C ASP A 194 -13.75 0.50 4.09
N PHE A 195 -14.26 1.33 3.18
CA PHE A 195 -15.10 2.46 3.53
C PHE A 195 -16.36 2.02 4.30
N ASN A 196 -17.08 1.03 3.77
CA ASN A 196 -18.29 0.52 4.41
C ASN A 196 -17.99 -0.08 5.79
N GLN A 197 -16.89 -0.81 5.94
CA GLN A 197 -16.48 -1.35 7.23
C GLN A 197 -16.15 -0.25 8.23
N VAL A 198 -15.46 0.80 7.81
CA VAL A 198 -15.16 1.94 8.69
C VAL A 198 -16.44 2.64 9.12
N ILE A 199 -17.35 2.94 8.19
CA ILE A 199 -18.62 3.62 8.51
C ILE A 199 -19.49 2.81 9.50
N HIS A 200 -19.46 1.49 9.41
CA HIS A 200 -20.29 0.64 10.28
C HIS A 200 -19.63 0.26 11.61
N ASN A 201 -18.30 0.27 11.70
CA ASN A 201 -17.59 -0.29 12.86
C ASN A 201 -16.75 0.72 13.64
N ALA A 202 -16.39 1.85 13.05
CA ALA A 202 -15.66 2.89 13.77
C ALA A 202 -16.56 3.65 14.73
N ASN A 203 -15.97 4.39 15.67
CA ASN A 203 -16.74 5.29 16.50
C ASN A 203 -17.39 6.41 15.67
N ASP A 204 -18.46 7.02 16.20
CA ASP A 204 -19.29 7.99 15.48
C ASP A 204 -18.48 9.16 14.89
N ASN A 205 -17.49 9.66 15.61
CA ASN A 205 -16.66 10.76 15.12
C ASN A 205 -15.84 10.37 13.90
N VAL A 206 -15.18 9.22 13.97
CA VAL A 206 -14.38 8.69 12.83
C VAL A 206 -15.28 8.40 11.64
N ALA A 207 -16.40 7.71 11.85
CA ALA A 207 -17.35 7.40 10.80
C ALA A 207 -17.89 8.68 10.12
N THR A 208 -18.30 9.67 10.93
CA THR A 208 -18.87 10.93 10.43
C THR A 208 -17.87 11.77 9.66
N GLU A 209 -16.58 11.72 9.98
CA GLU A 209 -15.52 12.48 9.33
C GLU A 209 -14.85 11.72 8.17
N THR A 210 -15.07 10.41 8.04
CA THR A 210 -14.54 9.60 6.94
C THR A 210 -15.28 9.88 5.64
N ARG A 211 -14.54 9.94 4.52
CA ARG A 211 -15.09 10.22 3.19
C ARG A 211 -14.49 9.29 2.15
N LEU A 212 -15.29 8.96 1.15
CA LEU A 212 -14.86 8.27 -0.06
C LEU A 212 -15.20 9.13 -1.28
N ILE A 213 -14.19 9.36 -2.11
CA ILE A 213 -14.33 10.02 -3.41
C ILE A 213 -13.96 9.00 -4.48
N ILE A 214 -14.86 8.82 -5.45
CA ILE A 214 -14.62 7.96 -6.62
C ILE A 214 -14.66 8.82 -7.86
N GLY A 215 -13.60 8.78 -8.66
CA GLY A 215 -13.50 9.59 -9.88
C GLY A 215 -13.19 8.77 -11.14
N PRO A 216 -13.20 9.40 -12.31
CA PRO A 216 -13.04 8.70 -13.60
C PRO A 216 -11.58 8.47 -13.96
N TRP A 217 -10.81 7.92 -13.07
CA TRP A 217 -9.39 7.59 -13.26
C TRP A 217 -9.11 6.12 -12.91
N GLY A 218 -7.93 5.64 -13.33
CA GLY A 218 -7.39 4.34 -13.00
C GLY A 218 -6.27 4.42 -11.95
N HIS A 219 -5.43 3.38 -11.91
CA HIS A 219 -4.31 3.30 -10.97
C HIS A 219 -3.15 4.25 -11.33
N ALA A 220 -2.88 4.43 -12.60
CA ALA A 220 -1.99 5.49 -13.07
C ALA A 220 -2.84 6.73 -13.35
N ASN A 221 -2.33 7.92 -12.98
CA ASN A 221 -3.03 9.20 -13.19
C ASN A 221 -3.12 9.55 -14.69
N GLU A 222 -3.69 8.69 -15.46
CA GLU A 222 -4.02 8.92 -16.86
C GLU A 222 -5.47 9.39 -16.93
N VAL A 223 -5.63 10.69 -16.77
CA VAL A 223 -6.78 11.45 -17.26
C VAL A 223 -6.24 12.59 -18.09
#